data_cd83515cb4976fe4da1df179faa46fbb
#
_entry.id   cd83515cb4976fe4da1df179faa46fbb
#
_cell.length_a   1.000
_cell.length_b   1.000
_cell.length_c   1.000
_cell.angle_alpha   90.00
_cell.angle_beta   90.00
_cell.angle_gamma   90.00
#
_symmetry.space_group_name_H-M   'P 1'
#
loop_
_entity.id
_entity.type
_entity.pdbx_description
1 polymer ?
#
loop_
_entity_poly.entity_id
_entity_poly.type
_entity_poly.pdbx_seq_one_letter_code
_entity_poly.pdbx_strand_id
1 'polypeptide(L)'
;MGSPKALLEFRGETFLDRLTRVFSQFCSPIVVVVGAQADDIRSGVKRPERAIFAENANYQLGQLSSMQCGLRTMPEKIEGVLFTLVDHPNVQASTIAALLEQPRPLLAIPRYQGRRGHPIYFGAGLIGEFLSIPPDSQAKAVIARHLDETRWVDVDDPGILDDVDDAAAYRRLIETA
;
A
#
# COMPACT_ATOMS: atom_id res chain seq x y z
N MET A 1 5.49 0.43 -20.51
CA MET A 1 6.64 0.90 -19.73
C MET A 1 7.60 -0.26 -19.61
N GLY A 2 8.91 -0.08 -19.93
CA GLY A 2 9.88 -1.20 -19.97
C GLY A 2 10.45 -1.59 -18.60
N SER A 3 10.25 -0.76 -17.56
CA SER A 3 10.73 -1.00 -16.19
C SER A 3 9.57 -1.28 -15.24
N PRO A 4 9.81 -2.07 -14.16
CA PRO A 4 8.82 -2.27 -13.09
C PRO A 4 8.37 -0.92 -12.51
N LYS A 5 7.06 -0.75 -12.25
CA LYS A 5 6.53 0.48 -11.63
C LYS A 5 7.26 0.84 -10.33
N ALA A 6 7.64 -0.17 -9.54
CA ALA A 6 8.37 0.00 -8.30
C ALA A 6 9.68 0.79 -8.45
N LEU A 7 10.30 0.72 -9.63
CA LEU A 7 11.58 1.37 -9.94
C LEU A 7 11.43 2.68 -10.73
N LEU A 8 10.22 3.13 -11.03
CA LEU A 8 10.01 4.46 -11.61
C LEU A 8 10.47 5.53 -10.62
N GLU A 9 11.11 6.57 -11.14
CA GLU A 9 11.66 7.65 -10.33
C GLU A 9 10.64 8.79 -10.12
N PHE A 10 10.56 9.27 -8.89
CA PHE A 10 9.78 10.43 -8.50
C PHE A 10 10.53 11.21 -7.40
N ARG A 11 10.80 12.49 -7.63
CA ARG A 11 11.54 13.37 -6.71
C ARG A 11 12.90 12.79 -6.26
N GLY A 12 13.62 12.14 -7.20
CA GLY A 12 14.96 11.58 -6.94
C GLY A 12 15.01 10.25 -6.22
N GLU A 13 13.88 9.63 -5.95
CA GLU A 13 13.75 8.29 -5.35
C GLU A 13 12.93 7.37 -6.25
N THR A 14 13.15 6.05 -6.18
CA THR A 14 12.19 5.12 -6.78
C THR A 14 10.86 5.17 -6.03
N PHE A 15 9.76 4.79 -6.68
CA PHE A 15 8.45 4.69 -6.02
C PHE A 15 8.54 3.85 -4.74
N LEU A 16 9.23 2.73 -4.82
CA LEU A 16 9.37 1.82 -3.68
C LEU A 16 10.25 2.39 -2.57
N ASP A 17 11.41 3.00 -2.89
CA ASP A 17 12.25 3.65 -1.88
C ASP A 17 11.51 4.78 -1.15
N ARG A 18 10.73 5.57 -1.91
CA ARG A 18 9.92 6.64 -1.35
C ARG A 18 8.84 6.12 -0.40
N LEU A 19 8.06 5.14 -0.84
CA LEU A 19 7.02 4.54 0.00
C LEU A 19 7.61 3.91 1.26
N THR A 20 8.66 3.10 1.14
CA THR A 20 9.31 2.49 2.30
C THR A 20 9.87 3.54 3.27
N ARG A 21 10.43 4.64 2.77
CA ARG A 21 10.92 5.76 3.59
C ARG A 21 9.78 6.47 4.33
N VAL A 22 8.67 6.74 3.65
CA VAL A 22 7.54 7.46 4.27
C VAL A 22 6.85 6.57 5.31
N PHE A 23 6.57 5.31 4.95
CA PHE A 23 5.88 4.38 5.84
C PHE A 23 6.73 3.98 7.05
N SER A 24 8.05 3.85 6.92
CA SER A 24 8.94 3.46 8.03
C SER A 24 8.98 4.48 9.18
N GLN A 25 8.46 5.69 8.98
CA GLN A 25 8.31 6.67 10.05
C GLN A 25 7.16 6.31 11.03
N PHE A 26 6.24 5.45 10.60
CA PHE A 26 5.00 5.13 11.33
C PHE A 26 4.80 3.64 11.58
N CYS A 27 5.42 2.78 10.78
CA CYS A 27 5.16 1.35 10.73
C CYS A 27 6.44 0.54 10.75
N SER A 28 6.39 -0.61 11.43
CA SER A 28 7.45 -1.63 11.42
C SER A 28 6.82 -2.99 11.73
N PRO A 29 7.17 -4.05 11.00
CA PRO A 29 8.00 -4.04 9.78
C PRO A 29 7.28 -3.47 8.57
N ILE A 30 8.06 -3.15 7.52
CA ILE A 30 7.55 -2.92 6.17
C ILE A 30 7.69 -4.23 5.40
N VAL A 31 6.61 -4.74 4.83
CA VAL A 31 6.63 -5.91 3.94
C VAL A 31 6.31 -5.48 2.52
N VAL A 32 7.24 -5.76 1.61
CA VAL A 32 7.09 -5.51 0.18
C VAL A 32 6.83 -6.85 -0.51
N VAL A 33 5.66 -6.98 -1.12
CA VAL A 33 5.32 -8.19 -1.87
C VAL A 33 5.70 -7.98 -3.33
N VAL A 34 6.51 -8.89 -3.84
CA VAL A 34 6.98 -8.93 -5.22
C VAL A 34 6.44 -10.18 -5.92
N GLY A 35 6.20 -10.06 -7.23
CA GLY A 35 5.78 -11.18 -8.08
C GLY A 35 6.70 -11.26 -9.29
N ALA A 36 6.20 -10.84 -10.46
CA ALA A 36 7.04 -10.72 -11.65
C ALA A 36 8.22 -9.77 -11.40
N GLN A 37 9.39 -10.09 -11.97
CA GLN A 37 10.60 -9.25 -11.88
C GLN A 37 11.09 -9.01 -10.44
N ALA A 38 10.92 -9.98 -9.55
CA ALA A 38 11.30 -9.86 -8.14
C ALA A 38 12.79 -9.48 -7.96
N ASP A 39 13.69 -10.12 -8.72
CA ASP A 39 15.12 -9.87 -8.64
C ASP A 39 15.51 -8.48 -9.16
N ASP A 40 14.87 -8.03 -10.26
CA ASP A 40 15.08 -6.68 -10.80
C ASP A 40 14.65 -5.62 -9.79
N ILE A 41 13.50 -5.82 -9.12
CA ILE A 41 13.00 -4.89 -8.10
C ILE A 41 13.95 -4.86 -6.91
N ARG A 42 14.36 -6.01 -6.37
CA ARG A 42 15.28 -6.09 -5.23
C ARG A 42 16.62 -5.42 -5.51
N SER A 43 17.18 -5.64 -6.70
CA SER A 43 18.47 -5.05 -7.09
C SER A 43 18.39 -3.56 -7.45
N GLY A 44 17.23 -3.09 -7.90
CA GLY A 44 17.01 -1.70 -8.28
C GLY A 44 16.65 -0.76 -7.12
N VAL A 45 16.28 -1.28 -5.96
CA VAL A 45 15.96 -0.49 -4.75
C VAL A 45 17.25 -0.03 -4.07
N LYS A 46 17.31 1.25 -3.69
CA LYS A 46 18.50 1.86 -3.05
C LYS A 46 18.67 1.47 -1.58
N ARG A 47 17.57 1.12 -0.90
CA ARG A 47 17.52 0.82 0.54
C ARG A 47 16.74 -0.47 0.84
N PRO A 48 17.17 -1.63 0.31
CA PRO A 48 16.45 -2.90 0.46
C PRO A 48 16.33 -3.34 1.94
N GLU A 49 17.25 -2.90 2.80
CA GLU A 49 17.24 -3.20 4.23
C GLU A 49 16.06 -2.58 5.01
N ARG A 50 15.33 -1.65 4.39
CA ARG A 50 14.14 -1.03 5.00
C ARG A 50 12.90 -1.89 4.93
N ALA A 51 12.92 -2.98 4.19
CA ALA A 51 11.76 -3.83 3.96
C ALA A 51 12.10 -5.32 3.98
N ILE A 52 11.12 -6.11 4.37
CA ILE A 52 11.11 -7.55 4.18
C ILE A 52 10.47 -7.83 2.82
N PHE A 53 11.20 -8.46 1.92
CA PHE A 53 10.67 -8.84 0.61
C PHE A 53 10.02 -10.22 0.68
N ALA A 54 8.71 -10.28 0.43
CA ALA A 54 7.95 -11.51 0.30
C ALA A 54 7.64 -11.78 -1.16
N GLU A 55 7.94 -12.97 -1.64
CA GLU A 55 7.69 -13.36 -3.03
C GLU A 55 6.37 -14.11 -3.15
N ASN A 56 5.47 -13.57 -3.97
CA ASN A 56 4.20 -14.21 -4.30
C ASN A 56 4.32 -14.97 -5.62
N ALA A 57 4.53 -16.28 -5.58
CA ALA A 57 4.55 -17.13 -6.76
C ALA A 57 3.21 -17.14 -7.53
N ASN A 58 2.11 -16.81 -6.83
CA ASN A 58 0.75 -16.81 -7.37
C ASN A 58 0.25 -15.39 -7.72
N TYR A 59 1.15 -14.44 -8.01
CA TYR A 59 0.79 -13.04 -8.28
C TYR A 59 -0.23 -12.88 -9.42
N GLN A 60 -0.30 -13.82 -10.34
CA GLN A 60 -1.26 -13.84 -11.45
C GLN A 60 -2.72 -14.00 -11.00
N LEU A 61 -2.98 -14.48 -9.77
CA LEU A 61 -4.31 -14.55 -9.19
C LEU A 61 -4.87 -13.17 -8.81
N GLY A 62 -4.03 -12.13 -8.86
CA GLY A 62 -4.43 -10.75 -8.63
C GLY A 62 -3.95 -10.16 -7.31
N GLN A 63 -4.41 -8.95 -7.03
CA GLN A 63 -3.96 -8.11 -5.92
C GLN A 63 -4.17 -8.74 -4.55
N LEU A 64 -5.30 -9.43 -4.34
CA LEU A 64 -5.60 -10.06 -3.05
C LEU A 64 -4.61 -11.18 -2.73
N SER A 65 -4.17 -11.97 -3.71
CA SER A 65 -3.17 -13.01 -3.49
C SER A 65 -1.85 -12.42 -2.97
N SER A 66 -1.45 -11.26 -3.49
CA SER A 66 -0.27 -10.54 -3.03
C SER A 66 -0.48 -9.95 -1.62
N MET A 67 -1.64 -9.36 -1.35
CA MET A 67 -2.00 -8.90 -0.02
C MET A 67 -1.94 -10.04 1.01
N GLN A 68 -2.52 -11.20 0.70
CA GLN A 68 -2.48 -12.39 1.57
C GLN A 68 -1.05 -12.90 1.79
N CYS A 69 -0.19 -12.87 0.76
CA CYS A 69 1.22 -13.21 0.88
C CYS A 69 1.91 -12.29 1.89
N GLY A 70 1.72 -10.99 1.77
CA GLY A 70 2.22 -10.00 2.71
C GLY A 70 1.72 -10.22 4.14
N LEU A 71 0.43 -10.45 4.31
CA LEU A 71 -0.19 -10.69 5.63
C LEU A 71 0.38 -11.94 6.33
N ARG A 72 0.67 -13.01 5.59
CA ARG A 72 1.30 -14.23 6.15
C ARG A 72 2.76 -14.02 6.55
N THR A 73 3.41 -12.97 6.03
CA THR A 73 4.80 -12.62 6.36
C THR A 73 4.89 -11.70 7.60
N MET A 74 3.76 -11.10 8.00
CA MET A 74 3.72 -10.23 9.17
C MET A 74 3.95 -11.01 10.48
N PRO A 75 4.51 -10.36 11.52
CA PRO A 75 4.57 -10.96 12.86
C PRO A 75 3.19 -11.30 13.40
N GLU A 76 3.12 -12.32 14.27
CA GLU A 76 1.86 -12.74 14.89
C GLU A 76 1.19 -11.64 15.74
N LYS A 77 2.00 -10.78 16.35
CA LYS A 77 1.51 -9.71 17.23
C LYS A 77 1.68 -8.36 16.55
N ILE A 78 0.61 -7.89 15.91
CA ILE A 78 0.52 -6.55 15.33
C ILE A 78 -0.83 -5.93 15.72
N GLU A 79 -0.90 -4.61 15.78
CA GLU A 79 -2.13 -3.89 16.08
C GLU A 79 -3.02 -3.72 14.83
N GLY A 80 -2.41 -3.67 13.67
CA GLY A 80 -3.08 -3.52 12.37
C GLY A 80 -2.08 -3.34 11.25
N VAL A 81 -2.58 -3.10 10.06
CA VAL A 81 -1.81 -2.99 8.83
C VAL A 81 -2.18 -1.71 8.09
N LEU A 82 -1.18 -0.96 7.66
CA LEU A 82 -1.33 0.02 6.59
C LEU A 82 -1.01 -0.65 5.26
N PHE A 83 -1.97 -0.65 4.37
CA PHE A 83 -1.85 -1.26 3.05
C PHE A 83 -1.88 -0.20 1.96
N THR A 84 -0.92 -0.25 1.05
CA THR A 84 -0.89 0.58 -0.15
C THR A 84 -0.38 -0.22 -1.35
N LEU A 85 -0.60 0.32 -2.53
CA LEU A 85 -0.04 -0.16 -3.78
C LEU A 85 1.16 0.71 -4.17
N VAL A 86 2.07 0.13 -4.94
CA VAL A 86 3.30 0.82 -5.34
C VAL A 86 3.04 1.99 -6.32
N ASP A 87 1.90 1.99 -6.99
CA ASP A 87 1.47 3.02 -7.94
C ASP A 87 0.84 4.27 -7.28
N HIS A 88 0.82 4.32 -5.94
CA HIS A 88 0.46 5.52 -5.16
C HIS A 88 1.70 6.15 -4.48
N PRO A 89 2.71 6.62 -5.23
CA PRO A 89 4.00 7.05 -4.65
C PRO A 89 3.94 8.39 -3.94
N ASN A 90 2.88 9.19 -4.14
CA ASN A 90 2.83 10.59 -3.73
C ASN A 90 2.12 10.82 -2.39
N VAL A 91 1.70 9.76 -1.69
CA VAL A 91 1.05 9.88 -0.37
C VAL A 91 1.94 10.64 0.62
N GLN A 92 1.31 11.53 1.41
CA GLN A 92 1.99 12.35 2.42
C GLN A 92 2.06 11.66 3.78
N ALA A 93 3.11 11.99 4.55
CA ALA A 93 3.29 11.50 5.91
C ALA A 93 2.14 11.93 6.85
N SER A 94 1.57 13.13 6.64
CA SER A 94 0.41 13.63 7.38
C SER A 94 -0.83 12.76 7.21
N THR A 95 -1.07 12.22 6.02
CA THR A 95 -2.16 11.28 5.75
C THR A 95 -2.00 10.00 6.57
N ILE A 96 -0.77 9.45 6.60
CA ILE A 96 -0.48 8.25 7.40
C ILE A 96 -0.69 8.52 8.88
N ALA A 97 -0.18 9.66 9.38
CA ALA A 97 -0.38 10.06 10.78
C ALA A 97 -1.87 10.13 11.14
N ALA A 98 -2.68 10.77 10.29
CA ALA A 98 -4.12 10.90 10.51
C ALA A 98 -4.86 9.55 10.52
N LEU A 99 -4.48 8.61 9.66
CA LEU A 99 -5.04 7.26 9.65
C LEU A 99 -4.74 6.47 10.93
N LEU A 100 -3.58 6.75 11.56
CA LEU A 100 -3.10 6.05 12.76
C LEU A 100 -3.46 6.76 14.06
N GLU A 101 -4.21 7.86 14.00
CA GLU A 101 -4.66 8.60 15.19
C GLU A 101 -5.51 7.71 16.13
N GLN A 102 -5.28 7.87 17.43
CA GLN A 102 -5.96 7.08 18.46
C GLN A 102 -7.35 7.61 18.81
N PRO A 103 -8.30 6.75 19.19
CA PRO A 103 -8.21 5.28 19.18
C PRO A 103 -8.21 4.73 17.76
N ARG A 104 -7.41 3.69 17.51
CA ARG A 104 -7.35 3.08 16.18
C ARG A 104 -8.65 2.35 15.85
N PRO A 105 -9.25 2.61 14.68
CA PRO A 105 -10.48 1.97 14.25
C PRO A 105 -10.23 0.55 13.73
N LEU A 106 -11.30 -0.21 13.50
CA LEU A 106 -11.21 -1.48 12.79
C LEU A 106 -10.80 -1.27 11.33
N LEU A 107 -11.29 -0.20 10.69
CA LEU A 107 -10.96 0.18 9.32
C LEU A 107 -10.88 1.71 9.22
N ALA A 108 -9.84 2.25 8.59
CA ALA A 108 -9.76 3.67 8.24
C ALA A 108 -9.35 3.85 6.78
N ILE A 109 -10.06 4.73 6.09
CA ILE A 109 -9.84 5.02 4.67
C ILE A 109 -9.74 6.54 4.49
N PRO A 110 -8.68 7.05 3.83
CA PRO A 110 -8.54 8.47 3.59
C PRO A 110 -9.48 8.92 2.46
N ARG A 111 -9.94 10.17 2.57
CA ARG A 111 -10.72 10.84 1.52
C ARG A 111 -10.13 12.20 1.21
N TYR A 112 -9.99 12.49 -0.07
CA TYR A 112 -9.69 13.82 -0.60
C TYR A 112 -10.84 14.28 -1.46
N GLN A 113 -11.48 15.40 -1.13
CA GLN A 113 -12.65 15.93 -1.82
C GLN A 113 -13.76 14.88 -2.02
N GLY A 114 -14.04 14.09 -0.99
CA GLY A 114 -15.06 13.04 -0.99
C GLY A 114 -14.67 11.75 -1.72
N ARG A 115 -13.52 11.69 -2.40
CA ARG A 115 -13.00 10.50 -3.09
C ARG A 115 -12.08 9.73 -2.17
N ARG A 116 -12.32 8.43 -2.01
CA ARG A 116 -11.47 7.51 -1.23
C ARG A 116 -10.19 7.16 -1.98
N GLY A 117 -9.10 6.95 -1.23
CA GLY A 117 -7.79 6.62 -1.80
C GLY A 117 -6.97 5.67 -0.93
N HIS A 118 -5.67 5.62 -1.20
CA HIS A 118 -4.68 4.86 -0.47
C HIS A 118 -3.74 5.78 0.34
N PRO A 119 -3.09 5.24 1.41
CA PRO A 119 -3.21 3.88 1.96
C PRO A 119 -4.51 3.67 2.74
N ILE A 120 -4.88 2.42 2.96
CA ILE A 120 -5.93 2.05 3.91
C ILE A 120 -5.31 1.46 5.18
N TYR A 121 -5.90 1.75 6.33
CA TYR A 121 -5.57 1.06 7.58
C TYR A 121 -6.67 0.06 7.92
N PHE A 122 -6.28 -1.13 8.37
CA PHE A 122 -7.19 -2.09 9.00
C PHE A 122 -6.52 -2.73 10.22
N GLY A 123 -7.32 -2.86 11.27
CA GLY A 123 -6.91 -3.48 12.53
C GLY A 123 -6.65 -4.99 12.39
N ALA A 124 -5.90 -5.56 13.31
CA ALA A 124 -5.56 -6.98 13.33
C ALA A 124 -6.78 -7.91 13.26
N GLY A 125 -7.93 -7.47 13.77
CA GLY A 125 -9.19 -8.23 13.72
C GLY A 125 -9.66 -8.57 12.30
N LEU A 126 -9.30 -7.79 11.28
CA LEU A 126 -9.68 -8.05 9.88
C LEU A 126 -8.70 -8.97 9.13
N ILE A 127 -7.53 -9.25 9.67
CA ILE A 127 -6.50 -10.06 8.97
C ILE A 127 -7.06 -11.44 8.63
N GLY A 128 -7.75 -12.08 9.59
CA GLY A 128 -8.37 -13.39 9.38
C GLY A 128 -9.38 -13.40 8.24
N GLU A 129 -10.18 -12.34 8.09
CA GLU A 129 -11.14 -12.24 7.00
C GLU A 129 -10.46 -12.14 5.63
N PHE A 130 -9.44 -11.28 5.52
CA PHE A 130 -8.66 -11.20 4.28
C PHE A 130 -7.98 -12.52 3.91
N LEU A 131 -7.50 -13.28 4.89
CA LEU A 131 -6.85 -14.56 4.68
C LEU A 131 -7.83 -15.70 4.34
N SER A 132 -9.11 -15.56 4.71
CA SER A 132 -10.12 -16.61 4.55
C SER A 132 -10.81 -16.63 3.19
N ILE A 133 -10.81 -15.53 2.46
CA ILE A 133 -11.45 -15.46 1.13
C ILE A 133 -10.52 -16.01 0.04
N PRO A 134 -11.06 -16.58 -1.06
CA PRO A 134 -10.25 -17.11 -2.16
C PRO A 134 -9.28 -16.07 -2.72
N PRO A 135 -8.03 -16.44 -3.04
CA PRO A 135 -6.98 -15.48 -3.43
C PRO A 135 -7.24 -14.78 -4.77
N ASP A 136 -8.10 -15.31 -5.61
CA ASP A 136 -8.60 -14.73 -6.87
C ASP A 136 -9.80 -13.79 -6.67
N SER A 137 -10.26 -13.64 -5.42
CA SER A 137 -11.30 -12.68 -5.04
C SER A 137 -10.75 -11.26 -4.96
N GLN A 138 -11.57 -10.32 -4.49
CA GLN A 138 -11.17 -8.91 -4.36
C GLN A 138 -11.21 -8.46 -2.90
N ALA A 139 -10.16 -7.79 -2.43
CA ALA A 139 -10.06 -7.23 -1.08
C ALA A 139 -11.26 -6.33 -0.72
N LYS A 140 -11.85 -5.65 -1.72
CA LYS A 140 -13.03 -4.81 -1.54
C LYS A 140 -14.25 -5.56 -0.98
N ALA A 141 -14.31 -6.89 -1.14
CA ALA A 141 -15.40 -7.70 -0.58
C ALA A 141 -15.36 -7.73 0.96
N VAL A 142 -14.17 -7.77 1.56
CA VAL A 142 -14.01 -7.64 3.02
C VAL A 142 -14.31 -6.21 3.45
N ILE A 143 -13.73 -5.21 2.78
CA ILE A 143 -13.95 -3.79 3.09
C ILE A 143 -15.46 -3.44 3.07
N ALA A 144 -16.20 -3.96 2.08
CA ALA A 144 -17.63 -3.68 1.93
C ALA A 144 -18.50 -4.18 3.11
N ARG A 145 -18.05 -5.20 3.83
CA ARG A 145 -18.76 -5.71 5.02
C ARG A 145 -18.63 -4.78 6.23
N HIS A 146 -17.59 -3.94 6.24
CA HIS A 146 -17.22 -3.09 7.38
C HIS A 146 -17.34 -1.59 7.07
N LEU A 147 -18.09 -1.21 6.03
CA LEU A 147 -18.25 0.20 5.64
C LEU A 147 -18.90 1.03 6.76
N ASP A 148 -19.85 0.46 7.51
CA ASP A 148 -20.53 1.15 8.61
C ASP A 148 -19.61 1.36 9.83
N GLU A 149 -18.54 0.57 9.94
CA GLU A 149 -17.51 0.66 10.99
C GLU A 149 -16.27 1.43 10.53
N THR A 150 -16.29 1.93 9.28
CA THR A 150 -15.16 2.61 8.68
C THR A 150 -15.02 4.04 9.20
N ARG A 151 -13.85 4.36 9.76
CA ARG A 151 -13.47 5.74 9.99
C ARG A 151 -13.01 6.37 8.66
N TRP A 152 -13.80 7.28 8.17
CA TRP A 152 -13.44 8.10 7.03
C TRP A 152 -12.56 9.27 7.49
N VAL A 153 -11.35 9.40 6.93
CA VAL A 153 -10.37 10.41 7.30
C VAL A 153 -10.26 11.41 6.16
N ASP A 154 -10.85 12.59 6.32
CA ASP A 154 -10.71 13.66 5.33
C ASP A 154 -9.33 14.28 5.44
N VAL A 155 -8.58 14.27 4.33
CA VAL A 155 -7.19 14.76 4.25
C VAL A 155 -7.03 15.75 3.11
N ASP A 156 -6.11 16.69 3.27
CA ASP A 156 -5.72 17.59 2.18
C ASP A 156 -4.48 17.03 1.46
N ASP A 157 -4.66 15.87 0.86
CA ASP A 157 -3.60 15.12 0.17
C ASP A 157 -4.16 14.52 -1.13
N PRO A 158 -4.01 15.20 -2.26
CA PRO A 158 -4.40 14.66 -3.56
C PRO A 158 -3.62 13.39 -3.93
N GLY A 159 -2.42 13.19 -3.36
CA GLY A 159 -1.58 12.02 -3.62
C GLY A 159 -2.20 10.68 -3.24
N ILE A 160 -3.24 10.67 -2.40
CA ILE A 160 -4.00 9.43 -2.10
C ILE A 160 -4.76 8.88 -3.31
N LEU A 161 -4.98 9.73 -4.32
CA LEU A 161 -5.70 9.40 -5.55
C LEU A 161 -4.78 9.18 -6.75
N ASP A 162 -3.47 9.43 -6.59
CA ASP A 162 -2.47 9.26 -7.66
C ASP A 162 -2.25 7.77 -7.92
N ASP A 163 -2.87 7.29 -8.98
CA ASP A 163 -2.74 5.93 -9.50
C ASP A 163 -1.94 5.99 -10.82
N VAL A 164 -0.70 5.53 -10.77
CA VAL A 164 0.23 5.59 -11.90
C VAL A 164 0.19 4.30 -12.71
N ASP A 165 -0.87 4.13 -13.47
CA ASP A 165 -1.08 2.92 -14.27
C ASP A 165 -0.40 2.96 -15.65
N ASP A 166 -0.22 4.15 -16.21
CA ASP A 166 0.32 4.33 -17.55
C ASP A 166 1.37 5.47 -17.66
N ALA A 167 1.98 5.58 -18.82
CA ALA A 167 3.00 6.61 -19.09
C ALA A 167 2.42 8.04 -19.07
N ALA A 168 1.13 8.23 -19.31
CA ALA A 168 0.49 9.54 -19.23
C ALA A 168 0.28 9.96 -17.76
N ALA A 169 -0.16 9.04 -16.91
CA ALA A 169 -0.27 9.26 -15.47
C ALA A 169 1.10 9.56 -14.86
N TYR A 170 2.13 8.82 -15.26
CA TYR A 170 3.50 9.07 -14.81
C TYR A 170 4.02 10.46 -15.21
N ARG A 171 3.78 10.90 -16.45
CA ARG A 171 4.16 12.26 -16.88
C ARG A 171 3.44 13.33 -16.05
N ARG A 172 2.14 13.21 -15.84
CA ARG A 172 1.38 14.14 -14.98
C ARG A 172 1.95 14.22 -13.56
N LEU A 173 2.30 13.07 -12.98
CA LEU A 173 2.91 13.03 -11.64
C LEU A 173 4.23 13.81 -11.57
N ILE A 174 5.11 13.67 -12.59
CA ILE A 174 6.39 14.37 -12.62
C ILE A 174 6.22 15.88 -12.84
N GLU A 175 5.26 16.30 -13.69
CA GLU A 175 5.00 17.70 -14.00
C GLU A 175 4.43 18.48 -12.80
N THR A 176 3.79 17.79 -11.85
CA THR A 176 3.21 18.38 -10.64
C THR A 176 4.15 18.31 -9.40
N ALA A 177 5.37 17.82 -9.59
CA ALA A 177 6.36 17.59 -8.52
C ALA A 177 7.25 18.80 -8.31
#